data_7add992f80af23baa836169060ea09dd
#
_entry.id   7add992f80af23baa836169060ea09dd
#
_cell.length_a   1.000
_cell.length_b   1.000
_cell.length_c   1.000
_cell.angle_alpha   90.00
_cell.angle_beta   90.00
_cell.angle_gamma   90.00
#
_symmetry.space_group_name_H-M   'P 1'
#
loop_
_entity.id
_entity.type
_entity.pdbx_description
1 polymer ?
#
loop_
_entity_poly.entity_id
_entity_poly.type
_entity_poly.pdbx_seq_one_letter_code
_entity_poly.pdbx_strand_id
1 'polypeptide(L)'
;MAGSFGIVGCGYVGSAVATHLRRQGHEVVGTTTSPGRLAELCDLVDHPRLYSAGDPMADASFLDRLDGVLIAMAPTTATFVEDQYEKVYGQAVPALVEALRQRQGRRPLHVTYLSSAGVYGDQDGAICNELTPPDCSNNATLFWPAPRRVFFP
;
A
#
# COMPACT_ATOMS: atom_id res chain seq x y z
N MET A 1 -16.90 17.55 -1.51
CA MET A 1 -16.03 18.02 -0.42
C MET A 1 -14.63 17.44 -0.62
N ALA A 2 -13.60 18.26 -0.48
CA ALA A 2 -12.22 17.79 -0.53
C ALA A 2 -11.93 16.87 0.67
N GLY A 3 -11.24 15.76 0.45
CA GLY A 3 -10.79 14.86 1.51
C GLY A 3 -9.26 14.77 1.50
N SER A 4 -8.68 14.15 2.52
CA SER A 4 -7.25 13.91 2.65
C SER A 4 -6.94 12.41 2.47
N PHE A 5 -6.07 12.08 1.53
CA PHE A 5 -5.77 10.70 1.16
C PHE A 5 -4.28 10.39 1.25
N GLY A 6 -3.96 9.22 1.77
CA GLY A 6 -2.59 8.69 1.83
C GLY A 6 -2.34 7.64 0.76
N ILE A 7 -1.20 7.73 0.08
CA ILE A 7 -0.72 6.70 -0.83
C ILE A 7 0.58 6.13 -0.26
N VAL A 8 0.50 4.96 0.35
CA VAL A 8 1.68 4.27 0.87
C VAL A 8 2.28 3.41 -0.24
N GLY A 9 3.37 3.90 -0.82
CA GLY A 9 4.02 3.33 -1.99
C GLY A 9 3.61 4.02 -3.30
N CYS A 10 4.15 5.21 -3.56
CA CYS A 10 3.97 5.93 -4.83
C CYS A 10 4.87 5.33 -5.93
N GLY A 11 4.66 4.05 -6.23
CA GLY A 11 5.18 3.38 -7.42
C GLY A 11 4.31 3.68 -8.65
N TYR A 12 4.28 2.75 -9.61
CA TYR A 12 3.53 2.92 -10.87
C TYR A 12 2.03 3.22 -10.63
N VAL A 13 1.34 2.36 -9.90
CA VAL A 13 -0.09 2.54 -9.62
C VAL A 13 -0.33 3.67 -8.62
N GLY A 14 0.46 3.73 -7.53
CA GLY A 14 0.30 4.74 -6.50
C GLY A 14 0.44 6.17 -7.05
N SER A 15 1.38 6.42 -7.95
CA SER A 15 1.55 7.74 -8.60
C SER A 15 0.37 8.12 -9.49
N ALA A 16 -0.20 7.15 -10.23
CA ALA A 16 -1.38 7.39 -11.06
C ALA A 16 -2.60 7.77 -10.22
N VAL A 17 -2.83 7.04 -9.10
CA VAL A 17 -3.92 7.34 -8.17
C VAL A 17 -3.72 8.68 -7.48
N ALA A 18 -2.50 9.00 -7.04
CA ALA A 18 -2.16 10.29 -6.43
C ALA A 18 -2.50 11.46 -7.38
N THR A 19 -2.05 11.37 -8.64
CA THR A 19 -2.36 12.37 -9.67
C THR A 19 -3.86 12.51 -9.89
N HIS A 20 -4.60 11.41 -9.92
CA HIS A 20 -6.05 11.43 -10.11
C HIS A 20 -6.76 12.12 -8.95
N LEU A 21 -6.43 11.79 -7.70
CA LEU A 21 -7.02 12.41 -6.51
C LEU A 21 -6.74 13.91 -6.43
N ARG A 22 -5.51 14.35 -6.73
CA ARG A 22 -5.18 15.78 -6.78
C ARG A 22 -6.00 16.53 -7.83
N ARG A 23 -6.17 15.96 -9.01
CA ARG A 23 -7.03 16.56 -10.08
C ARG A 23 -8.49 16.71 -9.66
N GLN A 24 -8.95 15.88 -8.74
CA GLN A 24 -10.29 15.98 -8.15
C GLN A 24 -10.35 16.98 -6.97
N GLY A 25 -9.24 17.64 -6.64
CA GLY A 25 -9.17 18.63 -5.57
C GLY A 25 -9.01 18.05 -4.17
N HIS A 26 -8.56 16.80 -4.06
CA HIS A 26 -8.21 16.18 -2.80
C HIS A 26 -6.78 16.50 -2.39
N GLU A 27 -6.54 16.56 -1.08
CA GLU A 27 -5.20 16.66 -0.50
C GLU A 27 -4.55 15.25 -0.48
N VAL A 28 -3.34 15.12 -0.98
CA VAL A 28 -2.65 13.83 -1.11
C VAL A 28 -1.32 13.82 -0.39
N VAL A 29 -1.19 12.88 0.55
CA VAL A 29 0.09 12.48 1.15
C VAL A 29 0.62 11.28 0.39
N GLY A 30 1.82 11.37 -0.17
CA GLY A 30 2.44 10.27 -0.89
C GLY A 30 3.74 9.81 -0.24
N THR A 31 4.01 8.51 -0.24
CA THR A 31 5.22 7.98 0.36
C THR A 31 6.12 7.25 -0.62
N THR A 32 7.41 7.32 -0.36
CA THR A 32 8.45 6.51 -1.00
C THR A 32 9.46 6.05 0.05
N THR A 33 10.10 4.91 -0.17
CA THR A 33 11.25 4.45 0.64
C THR A 33 12.58 4.91 0.04
N SER A 34 12.57 5.45 -1.18
CA SER A 34 13.78 5.90 -1.89
C SER A 34 13.99 7.40 -1.75
N PRO A 35 15.08 7.86 -1.10
CA PRO A 35 15.39 9.29 -1.01
C PRO A 35 15.53 9.96 -2.38
N GLY A 36 16.09 9.25 -3.38
CA GLY A 36 16.26 9.76 -4.73
C GLY A 36 14.96 10.05 -5.47
N ARG A 37 13.85 9.42 -5.07
CA ARG A 37 12.52 9.64 -5.66
C ARG A 37 11.70 10.72 -4.96
N LEU A 38 12.18 11.24 -3.84
CA LEU A 38 11.42 12.22 -3.07
C LEU A 38 11.17 13.52 -3.87
N ALA A 39 12.14 13.95 -4.67
CA ALA A 39 12.00 15.13 -5.53
C ALA A 39 10.89 14.93 -6.60
N GLU A 40 10.86 13.77 -7.27
CA GLU A 40 9.81 13.43 -8.24
C GLU A 40 8.42 13.38 -7.57
N LEU A 41 8.37 12.94 -6.32
CA LEU A 41 7.14 12.84 -5.57
C LEU A 41 6.53 14.20 -5.24
N CYS A 42 7.36 15.26 -5.08
CA CYS A 42 6.89 16.62 -4.85
C CYS A 42 5.99 17.15 -5.99
N ASP A 43 6.19 16.69 -7.22
CA ASP A 43 5.37 17.09 -8.35
C ASP A 43 4.02 16.33 -8.41
N LEU A 44 3.94 15.19 -7.76
CA LEU A 44 2.82 14.26 -7.82
C LEU A 44 1.83 14.43 -6.66
N VAL A 45 2.28 14.84 -5.49
CA VAL A 45 1.49 14.91 -4.26
C VAL A 45 1.67 16.23 -3.54
N ASP A 46 0.77 16.57 -2.62
CA ASP A 46 0.85 17.79 -1.82
C ASP A 46 1.84 17.64 -0.67
N HIS A 47 1.94 16.46 -0.10
CA HIS A 47 2.81 16.14 1.05
C HIS A 47 3.66 14.89 0.77
N PRO A 48 4.82 15.05 0.13
CA PRO A 48 5.75 13.94 -0.09
C PRO A 48 6.40 13.51 1.23
N ARG A 49 6.53 12.20 1.45
CA ARG A 49 7.15 11.64 2.65
C ARG A 49 8.14 10.54 2.30
N LEU A 50 9.29 10.57 2.92
CA LEU A 50 10.15 9.40 3.03
C LEU A 50 9.62 8.55 4.19
N TYR A 51 9.09 7.37 3.86
CA TYR A 51 8.46 6.51 4.86
C TYR A 51 8.74 5.04 4.55
N SER A 52 9.29 4.35 5.52
CA SER A 52 9.52 2.90 5.49
C SER A 52 8.75 2.26 6.65
N ALA A 53 7.69 1.55 6.34
CA ALA A 53 6.89 0.88 7.36
C ALA A 53 7.74 -0.19 8.08
N GLY A 54 7.70 -0.19 9.42
CA GLY A 54 8.51 -1.05 10.26
C GLY A 54 9.87 -0.46 10.67
N ASP A 55 10.27 0.69 10.12
CA ASP A 55 11.40 1.44 10.64
C ASP A 55 10.97 2.15 11.93
N PRO A 56 11.64 1.89 13.08
CA PRO A 56 11.30 2.55 14.36
C PRO A 56 11.42 4.08 14.33
N MET A 57 12.20 4.61 13.40
CA MET A 57 12.38 6.05 13.22
C MET A 57 11.41 6.68 12.24
N ALA A 58 10.55 5.87 11.57
CA ALA A 58 9.59 6.38 10.62
C ALA A 58 8.43 7.10 11.31
N ASP A 59 8.18 8.35 10.91
CA ASP A 59 7.04 9.12 11.38
C ASP A 59 5.76 8.69 10.65
N ALA A 60 4.88 8.00 11.36
CA ALA A 60 3.56 7.57 10.88
C ALA A 60 2.41 8.54 11.21
N SER A 61 2.69 9.68 11.84
CA SER A 61 1.68 10.64 12.31
C SER A 61 0.80 11.21 11.18
N PHE A 62 1.28 11.18 9.93
CA PHE A 62 0.48 11.59 8.78
C PHE A 62 -0.79 10.75 8.60
N LEU A 63 -0.81 9.50 9.10
CA LEU A 63 -1.98 8.62 9.03
C LEU A 63 -3.18 9.13 9.86
N ASP A 64 -2.94 9.98 10.87
CA ASP A 64 -3.96 10.45 11.78
C ASP A 64 -5.00 11.38 11.13
N ARG A 65 -4.63 12.03 10.03
CA ARG A 65 -5.44 13.07 9.38
C ARG A 65 -6.13 12.61 8.10
N LEU A 66 -5.94 11.34 7.71
CA LEU A 66 -6.46 10.82 6.45
C LEU A 66 -7.91 10.39 6.57
N ASP A 67 -8.67 10.61 5.51
CA ASP A 67 -10.00 10.05 5.28
C ASP A 67 -9.93 8.69 4.56
N GLY A 68 -8.86 8.46 3.78
CA GLY A 68 -8.59 7.19 3.11
C GLY A 68 -7.11 6.93 2.87
N VAL A 69 -6.72 5.66 2.80
CA VAL A 69 -5.36 5.24 2.46
C VAL A 69 -5.36 4.12 1.43
N LEU A 70 -4.53 4.28 0.41
CA LEU A 70 -4.18 3.22 -0.53
C LEU A 70 -2.83 2.64 -0.12
N ILE A 71 -2.79 1.34 0.14
CA ILE A 71 -1.58 0.57 0.35
C ILE A 71 -1.19 -0.05 -1.00
N ALA A 72 -0.17 0.52 -1.65
CA ALA A 72 0.32 0.11 -2.97
C ALA A 72 1.81 -0.27 -2.93
N MET A 73 2.25 -0.82 -1.79
CA MET A 73 3.60 -1.31 -1.62
C MET A 73 3.82 -2.59 -2.43
N ALA A 74 4.93 -2.63 -3.15
CA ALA A 74 5.35 -3.79 -3.93
C ALA A 74 6.88 -3.90 -3.92
N PRO A 75 7.42 -5.11 -4.09
CA PRO A 75 8.85 -5.27 -4.33
C PRO A 75 9.31 -4.48 -5.56
N THR A 76 10.50 -3.88 -5.48
CA THR A 76 11.01 -2.98 -6.53
C THR A 76 11.77 -3.71 -7.64
N THR A 77 12.01 -5.00 -7.50
CA THR A 77 12.76 -5.80 -8.47
C THR A 77 11.84 -6.47 -9.50
N ALA A 78 12.23 -6.44 -10.77
CA ALA A 78 11.51 -7.11 -11.86
C ALA A 78 11.62 -8.66 -11.78
N THR A 79 12.56 -9.18 -11.00
CA THR A 79 12.76 -10.61 -10.76
C THR A 79 12.29 -10.95 -9.34
N PHE A 80 11.66 -12.12 -9.22
CA PHE A 80 11.27 -12.64 -7.92
C PHE A 80 12.52 -12.86 -7.06
N VAL A 81 12.59 -12.11 -5.95
CA VAL A 81 13.61 -12.26 -4.92
C VAL A 81 12.85 -12.46 -3.61
N GLU A 82 12.94 -13.67 -3.05
CA GLU A 82 12.19 -14.07 -1.86
C GLU A 82 12.35 -13.09 -0.69
N ASP A 83 13.57 -12.63 -0.45
CA ASP A 83 13.86 -11.62 0.59
C ASP A 83 13.09 -10.30 0.40
N GLN A 84 12.83 -9.89 -0.85
CA GLN A 84 12.08 -8.67 -1.14
C GLN A 84 10.58 -8.85 -0.86
N TYR A 85 10.05 -10.02 -1.17
CA TYR A 85 8.65 -10.37 -0.85
C TYR A 85 8.45 -10.44 0.66
N GLU A 86 9.36 -11.12 1.38
CA GLU A 86 9.33 -11.18 2.84
C GLU A 86 9.39 -9.77 3.46
N LYS A 87 10.31 -8.91 3.00
CA LYS A 87 10.43 -7.53 3.51
C LYS A 87 9.16 -6.72 3.29
N VAL A 88 8.54 -6.81 2.12
CA VAL A 88 7.35 -6.01 1.81
C VAL A 88 6.12 -6.62 2.47
N TYR A 89 5.81 -7.89 2.18
CA TYR A 89 4.54 -8.48 2.57
C TYR A 89 4.57 -9.13 3.95
N GLY A 90 5.71 -9.69 4.35
CA GLY A 90 5.90 -10.30 5.66
C GLY A 90 6.20 -9.32 6.78
N GLN A 91 6.81 -8.18 6.47
CA GLN A 91 7.27 -7.22 7.50
C GLN A 91 6.63 -5.84 7.33
N ALA A 92 6.81 -5.16 6.21
CA ALA A 92 6.37 -3.77 6.05
C ALA A 92 4.83 -3.62 6.03
N VAL A 93 4.10 -4.52 5.37
CA VAL A 93 2.61 -4.48 5.38
C VAL A 93 2.05 -4.71 6.78
N PRO A 94 2.45 -5.74 7.55
CA PRO A 94 2.01 -5.90 8.93
C PRO A 94 2.35 -4.71 9.82
N ALA A 95 3.54 -4.15 9.71
CA ALA A 95 3.95 -2.97 10.47
C ALA A 95 3.08 -1.74 10.14
N LEU A 96 2.74 -1.53 8.86
CA LEU A 96 1.81 -0.48 8.46
C LEU A 96 0.41 -0.71 9.03
N VAL A 97 -0.09 -1.94 8.99
CA VAL A 97 -1.39 -2.30 9.59
C VAL A 97 -1.41 -1.97 11.08
N GLU A 98 -0.32 -2.25 11.79
CA GLU A 98 -0.22 -1.91 13.20
C GLU A 98 -0.17 -0.39 13.42
N ALA A 99 0.57 0.36 12.62
CA ALA A 99 0.56 1.82 12.66
C ALA A 99 -0.85 2.39 12.39
N LEU A 100 -1.60 1.80 11.45
CA LEU A 100 -2.98 2.17 11.18
C LEU A 100 -3.94 1.90 12.36
N ARG A 101 -3.70 0.84 13.14
CA ARG A 101 -4.46 0.54 14.36
C ARG A 101 -4.16 1.53 15.50
N GLN A 102 -2.91 1.97 15.58
CA GLN A 102 -2.43 2.87 16.64
C GLN A 102 -2.66 4.35 16.34
N ARG A 103 -3.18 4.68 15.13
CA ARG A 103 -3.42 6.07 14.75
C ARG A 103 -4.34 6.80 15.73
N GLN A 104 -4.08 8.08 15.95
CA GLN A 104 -4.86 8.94 16.87
C GLN A 104 -6.06 9.61 16.17
N GLY A 105 -6.27 9.32 14.89
CA GLY A 105 -7.37 9.86 14.09
C GLY A 105 -8.73 9.39 14.63
N ARG A 106 -9.67 10.34 14.81
CA ARG A 106 -11.03 10.05 15.34
C ARG A 106 -12.05 9.71 14.25
N ARG A 107 -11.70 9.91 12.97
CA ARG A 107 -12.60 9.61 11.85
C ARG A 107 -12.41 8.18 11.38
N PRO A 108 -13.45 7.51 10.89
CA PRO A 108 -13.28 6.25 10.17
C PRO A 108 -12.32 6.44 9.01
N LEU A 109 -11.40 5.50 8.81
CA LEU A 109 -10.44 5.50 7.73
C LEU A 109 -10.82 4.43 6.70
N HIS A 110 -10.98 4.82 5.45
CA HIS A 110 -11.09 3.87 4.34
C HIS A 110 -9.72 3.33 3.97
N VAL A 111 -9.52 2.02 4.09
CA VAL A 111 -8.27 1.36 3.70
C VAL A 111 -8.50 0.54 2.45
N THR A 112 -7.73 0.83 1.41
CA THR A 112 -7.67 0.03 0.18
C THR A 112 -6.31 -0.59 0.06
N TYR A 113 -6.25 -1.91 -0.12
CA TYR A 113 -5.02 -2.64 -0.34
C TYR A 113 -4.94 -3.15 -1.78
N LEU A 114 -3.87 -2.78 -2.48
CA LEU A 114 -3.64 -3.23 -3.85
C LEU A 114 -3.03 -4.63 -3.83
N SER A 115 -3.82 -5.58 -4.26
CA SER A 115 -3.44 -6.99 -4.40
C SER A 115 -2.80 -7.27 -5.78
N SER A 116 -2.29 -8.48 -5.96
CA SER A 116 -1.75 -8.97 -7.24
C SER A 116 -2.55 -10.18 -7.72
N ALA A 117 -2.79 -10.26 -9.03
CA ALA A 117 -3.36 -11.46 -9.66
C ALA A 117 -2.45 -12.70 -9.51
N GLY A 118 -1.17 -12.51 -9.21
CA GLY A 118 -0.23 -13.61 -8.93
C GLY A 118 -0.65 -14.52 -7.78
N VAL A 119 -1.59 -14.07 -6.93
CA VAL A 119 -2.15 -14.92 -5.84
C VAL A 119 -2.93 -16.12 -6.35
N TYR A 120 -3.40 -16.09 -7.59
CA TYR A 120 -4.15 -17.22 -8.18
C TYR A 120 -3.26 -18.30 -8.77
N GLY A 121 -1.95 -18.05 -8.89
CA GLY A 121 -1.02 -18.98 -9.52
C GLY A 121 -1.28 -19.16 -11.02
N ASP A 122 -0.82 -20.27 -11.57
CA ASP A 122 -1.13 -20.67 -12.93
C ASP A 122 -2.48 -21.42 -12.96
N GLN A 123 -3.41 -20.92 -13.73
CA GLN A 123 -4.75 -21.47 -13.90
C GLN A 123 -4.97 -22.03 -15.31
N ASP A 124 -3.91 -22.35 -16.04
CA ASP A 124 -3.96 -22.89 -17.42
C ASP A 124 -4.83 -22.05 -18.37
N GLY A 125 -4.82 -20.72 -18.18
CA GLY A 125 -5.63 -19.80 -18.99
C GLY A 125 -7.09 -19.68 -18.57
N ALA A 126 -7.50 -20.26 -17.46
CA ALA A 126 -8.87 -20.08 -16.94
C ALA A 126 -9.10 -18.64 -16.42
N ILE A 127 -10.36 -18.21 -16.47
CA ILE A 127 -10.77 -16.90 -15.97
C ILE A 127 -10.82 -16.95 -14.43
N CYS A 128 -10.02 -16.11 -13.79
CA CYS A 128 -10.08 -15.90 -12.35
C CYS A 128 -11.01 -14.73 -11.99
N ASN A 129 -11.69 -14.85 -10.87
CA ASN A 129 -12.52 -13.80 -10.29
C ASN A 129 -12.40 -13.82 -8.76
N GLU A 130 -13.17 -12.99 -8.07
CA GLU A 130 -13.14 -12.85 -6.61
C GLU A 130 -13.56 -14.11 -5.83
N LEU A 131 -14.13 -15.11 -6.49
CA LEU A 131 -14.50 -16.40 -5.91
C LEU A 131 -13.42 -17.47 -6.14
N THR A 132 -12.44 -17.20 -7.00
CA THR A 132 -11.34 -18.11 -7.28
C THR A 132 -10.46 -18.22 -6.02
N PRO A 133 -10.23 -19.43 -5.47
CA PRO A 133 -9.37 -19.58 -4.30
C PRO A 133 -7.92 -19.22 -4.66
N PRO A 134 -7.18 -18.55 -3.74
CA PRO A 134 -5.75 -18.32 -3.92
C PRO A 134 -4.99 -19.66 -4.02
N ASP A 135 -3.99 -19.70 -4.88
CA ASP A 135 -3.06 -20.82 -4.96
C ASP A 135 -2.04 -20.73 -3.81
N CYS A 136 -2.20 -21.56 -2.78
CA CYS A 136 -1.31 -21.61 -1.62
C CYS A 136 -0.04 -22.45 -1.85
N SER A 137 0.15 -23.02 -3.04
CA SER A 137 1.34 -23.83 -3.36
C SER A 137 2.55 -22.99 -3.76
N ASN A 138 2.35 -21.71 -4.09
CA ASN A 138 3.37 -20.79 -4.54
C ASN A 138 3.92 -19.97 -3.36
N ASN A 139 5.25 -19.93 -3.18
CA ASN A 139 5.91 -19.14 -2.13
C ASN A 139 5.51 -17.64 -2.15
N ALA A 140 5.18 -17.09 -3.31
CA ALA A 140 4.67 -15.73 -3.41
C ALA A 140 3.32 -15.54 -2.71
N THR A 141 2.50 -16.60 -2.58
CA THR A 141 1.20 -16.55 -1.92
C THR A 141 1.27 -16.79 -0.41
N LEU A 142 2.36 -17.37 0.10
CA LEU A 142 2.57 -17.58 1.55
C LEU A 142 2.64 -16.25 2.32
N PHE A 143 3.10 -15.18 1.67
CA PHE A 143 3.17 -13.83 2.24
C PHE A 143 1.87 -13.05 2.06
N TRP A 144 0.86 -13.63 1.43
CA TRP A 144 -0.41 -12.98 1.19
C TRP A 144 -1.38 -13.30 2.32
N PRO A 145 -1.78 -12.35 3.15
CA PRO A 145 -2.83 -12.61 4.12
C PRO A 145 -4.11 -12.98 3.34
N ALA A 146 -4.65 -14.16 3.62
CA ALA A 146 -5.98 -14.51 3.14
C ALA A 146 -6.93 -13.30 3.38
N PRO A 147 -7.88 -13.01 2.48
CA PRO A 147 -8.74 -11.84 2.56
C PRO A 147 -9.57 -11.90 3.85
N ARG A 148 -9.00 -11.47 4.94
CA ARG A 148 -9.73 -11.19 6.17
C ARG A 148 -10.22 -9.76 6.05
N ARG A 149 -11.53 -9.58 6.08
CA ARG A 149 -12.11 -8.24 6.27
C ARG A 149 -11.55 -7.71 7.59
N VAL A 150 -10.61 -6.81 7.50
CA VAL A 150 -10.09 -6.10 8.67
C VAL A 150 -10.98 -4.88 8.83
N PHE A 151 -11.86 -4.92 9.82
CA PHE A 151 -12.60 -3.74 10.24
C PHE A 151 -11.68 -2.95 11.18
N PHE A 152 -11.38 -1.73 10.80
CA PHE A 152 -10.79 -0.75 11.71
C PHE A 152 -11.95 -0.06 12.42
N PRO A 153 -11.93 0.02 13.76
CA PRO A 153 -12.95 0.73 14.52
C PRO A 153 -12.97 2.23 14.22
#